data_0a8c1c573ed61158160b268a5edfdc1c
#
_entry.id   0a8c1c573ed61158160b268a5edfdc1c
#
_cell.length_a   1.000
_cell.length_b   1.000
_cell.length_c   1.000
_cell.angle_alpha   90.00
_cell.angle_beta   90.00
_cell.angle_gamma   90.00
#
_symmetry.space_group_name_H-M   'P 1'
#
loop_
_entity.id
_entity.type
_entity.pdbx_description
1 polymer ?
#
loop_
_entity_poly.entity_id
_entity_poly.type
_entity_poly.pdbx_seq_one_letter_code
_entity_poly.pdbx_strand_id
1 'polypeptide(L)'
;MPASPSDTVAFIGLGVMGYPMALNLHAGLGSDQILLICDTNLEALDRFKAEARGKATVKIVSNGFEAAKAANTVFTMLPGSGAVKSVYLDPQTGILAGAVAAAENSGRSPERKIVVECGTIETDCIHSVAASCHEVSTSKLSNTLVFIDAPVSGGPMGASAGTLTFMVGCPPSLSHEVFPIVKSYLGYMGNREGIFLCGDVSAGTAFKIINNYLSAITSLAASEALNIGVKAGLDPKTLTDVINASGGQCWVTSKSNPVPGVQANVPSSRDYEGGFRIELCAKVLGMGTKLAESVGARTILDKPTQQAFSEAMGDERYSGKDARVVYQWLNKAT
;
A
#
# COMPACT_ATOMS: atom_id res chain seq x y z
N MET A 1 -12.31 -7.77 32.64
CA MET A 1 -11.88 -9.07 32.05
C MET A 1 -10.77 -8.77 31.07
N PRO A 2 -9.76 -9.61 30.87
CA PRO A 2 -8.85 -9.42 29.74
C PRO A 2 -9.66 -9.42 28.45
N ALA A 3 -9.35 -8.49 27.52
CA ALA A 3 -10.02 -8.44 26.22
C ALA A 3 -9.84 -9.77 25.47
N SER A 4 -10.87 -10.21 24.80
CA SER A 4 -10.82 -11.39 23.92
C SER A 4 -9.91 -11.12 22.73
N PRO A 5 -9.21 -12.09 22.14
CA PRO A 5 -8.51 -11.93 20.87
C PRO A 5 -9.39 -11.39 19.73
N SER A 6 -10.69 -11.67 19.72
CA SER A 6 -11.66 -11.12 18.78
C SER A 6 -11.84 -9.61 18.90
N ASP A 7 -11.57 -9.05 20.08
CA ASP A 7 -11.67 -7.61 20.38
C ASP A 7 -10.33 -6.89 20.17
N THR A 8 -9.30 -7.64 19.73
CA THR A 8 -7.94 -7.13 19.57
C THR A 8 -7.52 -7.14 18.10
N VAL A 9 -7.11 -5.98 17.62
CA VAL A 9 -6.57 -5.76 16.29
C VAL A 9 -5.11 -5.32 16.41
N ALA A 10 -4.24 -5.78 15.53
CA ALA A 10 -2.85 -5.34 15.48
C ALA A 10 -2.55 -4.59 14.18
N PHE A 11 -1.66 -3.60 14.26
CA PHE A 11 -1.12 -2.89 13.10
C PHE A 11 0.41 -2.83 13.20
N ILE A 12 1.11 -3.39 12.21
CA ILE A 12 2.57 -3.48 12.16
C ILE A 12 3.10 -2.63 11.00
N GLY A 13 4.02 -1.72 11.32
CA GLY A 13 4.61 -0.80 10.36
C GLY A 13 3.94 0.57 10.39
N LEU A 14 4.57 1.53 11.09
CA LEU A 14 4.11 2.91 11.29
C LEU A 14 4.95 3.92 10.48
N GLY A 15 5.35 3.53 9.26
CA GLY A 15 6.00 4.42 8.32
C GLY A 15 5.03 5.47 7.74
N VAL A 16 5.47 6.16 6.67
CA VAL A 16 4.73 7.27 6.03
C VAL A 16 3.27 6.92 5.69
N MET A 17 3.01 5.69 5.28
CA MET A 17 1.65 5.21 4.97
C MET A 17 0.97 4.58 6.18
N GLY A 18 1.67 3.67 6.88
CA GLY A 18 1.07 2.90 7.96
C GLY A 18 0.68 3.72 9.18
N TYR A 19 1.43 4.76 9.50
CA TYR A 19 1.12 5.64 10.64
C TYR A 19 -0.27 6.30 10.53
N PRO A 20 -0.59 7.05 9.47
CA PRO A 20 -1.93 7.63 9.32
C PRO A 20 -3.02 6.56 9.12
N MET A 21 -2.72 5.42 8.47
CA MET A 21 -3.66 4.30 8.37
C MET A 21 -4.02 3.76 9.75
N ALA A 22 -3.04 3.51 10.61
CA ALA A 22 -3.27 3.02 11.96
C ALA A 22 -4.04 4.03 12.84
N LEU A 23 -3.80 5.35 12.67
CA LEU A 23 -4.58 6.39 13.36
C LEU A 23 -6.06 6.36 12.95
N ASN A 24 -6.34 6.24 11.65
CA ASN A 24 -7.70 6.14 11.14
C ASN A 24 -8.38 4.83 11.58
N LEU A 25 -7.65 3.71 11.56
CA LEU A 25 -8.14 2.46 12.12
C LEU A 25 -8.51 2.63 13.60
N HIS A 26 -7.60 3.19 14.42
CA HIS A 26 -7.84 3.44 15.83
C HIS A 26 -9.07 4.32 16.07
N ALA A 27 -9.25 5.37 15.27
CA ALA A 27 -10.40 6.26 15.38
C ALA A 27 -11.74 5.55 15.12
N GLY A 28 -11.73 4.49 14.29
CA GLY A 28 -12.92 3.68 13.98
C GLY A 28 -13.23 2.57 14.99
N LEU A 29 -12.26 2.18 15.82
CA LEU A 29 -12.44 1.10 16.81
C LEU A 29 -13.27 1.57 18.03
N GLY A 30 -14.04 0.63 18.62
CA GLY A 30 -14.85 0.86 19.82
C GLY A 30 -14.01 0.89 21.12
N SER A 31 -14.64 1.34 22.22
CA SER A 31 -14.00 1.44 23.54
C SER A 31 -13.65 0.10 24.19
N ASP A 32 -14.31 -0.96 23.76
CA ASP A 32 -14.11 -2.34 24.18
C ASP A 32 -13.02 -3.06 23.40
N GLN A 33 -12.48 -2.43 22.36
CA GLN A 33 -11.43 -2.98 21.50
C GLN A 33 -10.03 -2.50 21.93
N ILE A 34 -9.02 -3.28 21.53
CA ILE A 34 -7.60 -2.96 21.72
C ILE A 34 -6.93 -2.88 20.35
N LEU A 35 -6.16 -1.80 20.13
CA LEU A 35 -5.21 -1.71 19.03
C LEU A 35 -3.80 -2.00 19.54
N LEU A 36 -3.20 -3.08 19.04
CA LEU A 36 -1.77 -3.34 19.22
C LEU A 36 -1.00 -2.66 18.09
N ILE A 37 0.05 -1.93 18.42
CA ILE A 37 0.93 -1.30 17.43
C ILE A 37 2.35 -1.85 17.56
N CYS A 38 3.02 -2.01 16.41
CA CYS A 38 4.39 -2.48 16.33
C CYS A 38 5.15 -1.75 15.22
N ASP A 39 6.32 -1.25 15.53
CA ASP A 39 7.30 -0.69 14.58
C ASP A 39 8.70 -0.82 15.16
N THR A 40 9.71 -0.77 14.31
CA THR A 40 11.12 -0.69 14.72
C THR A 40 11.52 0.72 15.17
N ASN A 41 10.76 1.73 14.76
CA ASN A 41 10.96 3.13 15.16
C ASN A 41 10.18 3.44 16.43
N LEU A 42 10.90 3.49 17.56
CA LEU A 42 10.32 3.77 18.90
C LEU A 42 9.67 5.15 18.97
N GLU A 43 10.24 6.16 18.31
CA GLU A 43 9.66 7.52 18.29
C GLU A 43 8.29 7.53 17.60
N ALA A 44 8.11 6.72 16.55
CA ALA A 44 6.81 6.58 15.89
C ALA A 44 5.77 5.95 16.82
N LEU A 45 6.15 4.97 17.63
CA LEU A 45 5.28 4.33 18.63
C LEU A 45 4.86 5.30 19.72
N ASP A 46 5.79 6.07 20.30
CA ASP A 46 5.51 7.06 21.33
C ASP A 46 4.62 8.20 20.79
N ARG A 47 4.95 8.71 19.62
CA ARG A 47 4.13 9.71 18.93
C ARG A 47 2.72 9.20 18.68
N PHE A 48 2.57 7.96 18.22
CA PHE A 48 1.26 7.36 17.99
C PHE A 48 0.40 7.36 19.26
N LYS A 49 0.97 6.93 20.39
CA LYS A 49 0.25 6.98 21.69
C LYS A 49 -0.18 8.39 22.08
N ALA A 50 0.68 9.38 21.82
CA ALA A 50 0.37 10.78 22.13
C ALA A 50 -0.71 11.37 21.20
N GLU A 51 -0.77 10.96 19.96
CA GLU A 51 -1.69 11.47 18.93
C GLU A 51 -3.00 10.67 18.81
N ALA A 52 -3.04 9.42 19.28
CA ALA A 52 -4.22 8.57 19.22
C ALA A 52 -5.41 9.20 19.95
N ARG A 53 -6.52 9.44 19.25
CA ARG A 53 -7.74 10.10 19.79
C ARG A 53 -9.00 9.23 19.73
N GLY A 54 -8.87 7.98 19.25
CA GLY A 54 -9.96 7.01 19.26
C GLY A 54 -10.29 6.53 20.67
N LYS A 55 -11.31 5.68 20.77
CA LYS A 55 -11.81 5.13 22.05
C LYS A 55 -11.09 3.84 22.46
N ALA A 56 -10.54 3.09 21.49
CA ALA A 56 -9.86 1.84 21.75
C ALA A 56 -8.58 2.04 22.56
N THR A 57 -8.24 1.05 23.38
CA THR A 57 -6.98 1.04 24.14
C THR A 57 -5.80 0.75 23.21
N VAL A 58 -4.77 1.59 23.22
CA VAL A 58 -3.53 1.36 22.44
C VAL A 58 -2.48 0.68 23.31
N LYS A 59 -1.91 -0.42 22.82
CA LYS A 59 -0.76 -1.12 23.44
C LYS A 59 0.35 -1.32 22.42
N ILE A 60 1.60 -1.21 22.86
CA ILE A 60 2.78 -1.53 22.04
C ILE A 60 3.13 -3.00 22.24
N VAL A 61 3.48 -3.67 21.15
CA VAL A 61 4.06 -5.02 21.11
C VAL A 61 5.39 -5.01 20.36
N SER A 62 6.28 -5.93 20.70
CA SER A 62 7.67 -5.89 20.24
C SER A 62 7.86 -6.42 18.83
N ASN A 63 6.96 -7.31 18.34
CA ASN A 63 7.14 -8.02 17.08
C ASN A 63 5.84 -8.67 16.57
N GLY A 64 5.93 -9.33 15.42
CA GLY A 64 4.81 -10.05 14.80
C GLY A 64 4.27 -11.20 15.63
N PHE A 65 5.14 -11.89 16.38
CA PHE A 65 4.75 -12.98 17.28
C PHE A 65 3.79 -12.50 18.37
N GLU A 66 4.16 -11.45 19.10
CA GLU A 66 3.30 -10.90 20.16
C GLU A 66 1.99 -10.34 19.58
N ALA A 67 2.07 -9.67 18.43
CA ALA A 67 0.89 -9.16 17.75
C ALA A 67 -0.09 -10.30 17.38
N ALA A 68 0.39 -11.34 16.69
CA ALA A 68 -0.44 -12.44 16.24
C ALA A 68 -0.88 -13.39 17.38
N LYS A 69 -0.11 -13.48 18.47
CA LYS A 69 -0.51 -14.22 19.65
C LYS A 69 -1.72 -13.60 20.35
N ALA A 70 -1.82 -12.26 20.35
CA ALA A 70 -2.83 -11.53 21.09
C ALA A 70 -4.01 -11.04 20.25
N ALA A 71 -3.85 -10.87 18.92
CA ALA A 71 -4.88 -10.34 18.03
C ALA A 71 -5.36 -11.38 17.02
N ASN A 72 -6.66 -11.36 16.70
CA ASN A 72 -7.22 -12.19 15.63
C ASN A 72 -7.19 -11.51 14.26
N THR A 73 -7.03 -10.19 14.20
CA THR A 73 -6.83 -9.47 12.94
C THR A 73 -5.52 -8.68 13.03
N VAL A 74 -4.61 -8.93 12.09
CA VAL A 74 -3.29 -8.28 12.01
C VAL A 74 -3.14 -7.61 10.66
N PHE A 75 -3.01 -6.29 10.66
CA PHE A 75 -2.64 -5.50 9.47
C PHE A 75 -1.14 -5.24 9.45
N THR A 76 -0.55 -5.30 8.27
CA THR A 76 0.85 -4.95 8.06
C THR A 76 0.97 -3.93 6.93
N MET A 77 1.88 -2.96 7.08
CA MET A 77 2.23 -1.97 6.05
C MET A 77 3.74 -1.82 6.01
N LEU A 78 4.38 -2.70 5.25
CA LEU A 78 5.83 -2.94 5.31
C LEU A 78 6.55 -2.41 4.04
N PRO A 79 7.84 -2.03 4.14
CA PRO A 79 8.55 -1.34 3.06
C PRO A 79 8.93 -2.23 1.87
N GLY A 80 8.92 -3.56 2.03
CA GLY A 80 9.33 -4.48 0.97
C GLY A 80 9.43 -5.92 1.40
N SER A 81 9.74 -6.79 0.44
CA SER A 81 9.72 -8.25 0.57
C SER A 81 10.58 -8.80 1.71
N GLY A 82 11.73 -8.19 2.00
CA GLY A 82 12.60 -8.59 3.11
C GLY A 82 11.91 -8.41 4.47
N ALA A 83 11.29 -7.25 4.68
CA ALA A 83 10.55 -6.95 5.90
C ALA A 83 9.30 -7.85 6.03
N VAL A 84 8.58 -8.08 4.94
CA VAL A 84 7.42 -8.99 4.93
C VAL A 84 7.85 -10.40 5.33
N LYS A 85 8.88 -10.97 4.70
CA LYS A 85 9.38 -12.29 5.07
C LYS A 85 9.79 -12.37 6.54
N SER A 86 10.49 -11.38 7.05
CA SER A 86 10.91 -11.33 8.46
C SER A 86 9.71 -11.27 9.39
N VAL A 87 8.77 -10.34 9.18
CA VAL A 87 7.61 -10.13 10.06
C VAL A 87 6.64 -11.31 10.03
N TYR A 88 6.53 -12.00 8.90
CA TYR A 88 5.62 -13.14 8.78
C TYR A 88 6.25 -14.48 9.16
N LEU A 89 7.48 -14.75 8.70
CA LEU A 89 8.06 -16.10 8.63
C LEU A 89 9.15 -16.36 9.67
N ASP A 90 9.65 -15.34 10.38
CA ASP A 90 10.68 -15.57 11.41
C ASP A 90 10.15 -16.57 12.47
N PRO A 91 10.92 -17.64 12.79
CA PRO A 91 10.44 -18.71 13.65
C PRO A 91 10.27 -18.31 15.12
N GLN A 92 10.85 -17.18 15.56
CA GLN A 92 10.79 -16.71 16.94
C GLN A 92 9.91 -15.46 17.10
N THR A 93 9.95 -14.56 16.12
CA THR A 93 9.33 -13.23 16.21
C THR A 93 8.23 -13.01 15.18
N GLY A 94 8.00 -13.97 14.29
CA GLY A 94 7.07 -13.83 13.17
C GLY A 94 5.60 -14.10 13.54
N ILE A 95 4.73 -13.56 12.69
CA ILE A 95 3.28 -13.70 12.80
C ILE A 95 2.86 -15.17 12.84
N LEU A 96 3.44 -16.04 11.99
CA LEU A 96 3.07 -17.46 11.93
C LEU A 96 3.38 -18.18 13.24
N ALA A 97 4.54 -17.93 13.83
CA ALA A 97 4.91 -18.51 15.12
C ALA A 97 3.96 -18.03 16.24
N GLY A 98 3.60 -16.74 16.25
CA GLY A 98 2.63 -16.19 17.20
C GLY A 98 1.22 -16.77 17.05
N ALA A 99 0.79 -16.99 15.81
CA ALA A 99 -0.52 -17.63 15.52
C ALA A 99 -0.58 -19.07 16.05
N VAL A 100 0.48 -19.85 15.87
CA VAL A 100 0.59 -21.22 16.41
C VAL A 100 0.57 -21.19 17.95
N ALA A 101 1.37 -20.34 18.59
CA ALA A 101 1.41 -20.20 20.03
C ALA A 101 0.06 -19.77 20.65
N ALA A 102 -0.72 -18.95 19.93
CA ALA A 102 -2.07 -18.58 20.36
C ALA A 102 -3.02 -19.80 20.40
N ALA A 103 -2.96 -20.65 19.39
CA ALA A 103 -3.80 -21.85 19.31
C ALA A 103 -3.46 -22.88 20.40
N GLU A 104 -2.17 -23.11 20.63
CA GLU A 104 -1.69 -24.04 21.66
C GLU A 104 -2.10 -23.63 23.08
N ASN A 105 -2.19 -22.33 23.36
CA ASN A 105 -2.52 -21.79 24.68
C ASN A 105 -4.02 -21.62 24.92
N SER A 106 -4.87 -21.72 23.89
CA SER A 106 -6.29 -21.35 24.00
C SER A 106 -7.14 -22.41 24.75
N GLY A 107 -6.75 -23.69 24.73
CA GLY A 107 -7.58 -24.79 25.27
C GLY A 107 -9.00 -24.88 24.67
N ARG A 108 -9.30 -24.09 23.64
CA ARG A 108 -10.55 -24.01 22.88
C ARG A 108 -10.28 -24.27 21.40
N SER A 109 -11.33 -24.49 20.63
CA SER A 109 -11.19 -24.49 19.17
C SER A 109 -10.53 -23.19 18.69
N PRO A 110 -9.52 -23.25 17.80
CA PRO A 110 -8.83 -22.06 17.33
C PRO A 110 -9.81 -21.08 16.71
N GLU A 111 -9.79 -19.83 17.18
CA GLU A 111 -10.56 -18.75 16.55
C GLU A 111 -9.89 -18.38 15.22
N ARG A 112 -10.72 -17.90 14.25
CA ARG A 112 -10.18 -17.44 12.96
C ARG A 112 -9.21 -16.30 13.16
N LYS A 113 -8.05 -16.41 12.55
CA LYS A 113 -7.01 -15.39 12.51
C LYS A 113 -6.84 -14.88 11.09
N ILE A 114 -6.94 -13.57 10.91
CA ILE A 114 -6.84 -12.91 9.60
C ILE A 114 -5.60 -12.04 9.60
N VAL A 115 -4.73 -12.23 8.63
CA VAL A 115 -3.52 -11.41 8.43
C VAL A 115 -3.61 -10.71 7.08
N VAL A 116 -3.41 -9.38 7.07
CA VAL A 116 -3.67 -8.52 5.92
C VAL A 116 -2.42 -7.70 5.61
N GLU A 117 -1.76 -7.99 4.48
CA GLU A 117 -0.61 -7.22 4.00
C GLU A 117 -1.09 -6.09 3.08
N CYS A 118 -0.81 -4.84 3.48
CA CYS A 118 -1.26 -3.63 2.77
C CYS A 118 -0.16 -2.97 1.91
N GLY A 119 1.08 -3.46 1.97
CA GLY A 119 2.20 -2.93 1.20
C GLY A 119 2.14 -3.30 -0.28
N THR A 120 2.90 -2.55 -1.09
CA THR A 120 3.14 -2.93 -2.50
C THR A 120 4.39 -3.79 -2.56
N ILE A 121 4.17 -5.09 -2.60
CA ILE A 121 5.20 -6.15 -2.48
C ILE A 121 5.27 -6.92 -3.80
N GLU A 122 6.42 -7.50 -4.10
CA GLU A 122 6.60 -8.39 -5.26
C GLU A 122 5.64 -9.59 -5.19
N THR A 123 5.01 -9.94 -6.32
CA THR A 123 4.05 -11.05 -6.40
C THR A 123 4.59 -12.38 -5.88
N ASP A 124 5.86 -12.69 -6.22
CA ASP A 124 6.51 -13.92 -5.76
C ASP A 124 6.64 -13.99 -4.23
N CYS A 125 6.90 -12.84 -3.60
CA CYS A 125 6.96 -12.77 -2.14
C CYS A 125 5.58 -13.01 -1.52
N ILE A 126 4.54 -12.38 -2.06
CA ILE A 126 3.15 -12.59 -1.61
C ILE A 126 2.75 -14.06 -1.76
N HIS A 127 3.04 -14.68 -2.90
CA HIS A 127 2.78 -16.11 -3.11
C HIS A 127 3.53 -16.99 -2.09
N SER A 128 4.82 -16.72 -1.85
CA SER A 128 5.62 -17.47 -0.87
C SER A 128 5.06 -17.35 0.54
N VAL A 129 4.68 -16.15 0.98
CA VAL A 129 4.10 -15.93 2.31
C VAL A 129 2.72 -16.56 2.42
N ALA A 130 1.88 -16.42 1.40
CA ALA A 130 0.57 -17.06 1.35
C ALA A 130 0.66 -18.59 1.43
N ALA A 131 1.61 -19.21 0.72
CA ALA A 131 1.85 -20.65 0.77
C ALA A 131 2.26 -21.08 2.18
N SER A 132 3.18 -20.36 2.83
CA SER A 132 3.58 -20.65 4.22
C SER A 132 2.43 -20.47 5.22
N CYS A 133 1.59 -19.45 5.04
CA CYS A 133 0.39 -19.23 5.84
C CYS A 133 -0.60 -20.39 5.66
N HIS A 134 -0.81 -20.86 4.44
CA HIS A 134 -1.68 -21.99 4.13
C HIS A 134 -1.17 -23.30 4.75
N GLU A 135 0.14 -23.59 4.63
CA GLU A 135 0.76 -24.76 5.22
C GLU A 135 0.60 -24.78 6.75
N VAL A 136 0.90 -23.67 7.43
CA VAL A 136 0.71 -23.56 8.88
C VAL A 136 -0.76 -23.64 9.25
N SER A 137 -1.65 -23.02 8.49
CA SER A 137 -3.09 -23.07 8.71
C SER A 137 -3.63 -24.49 8.66
N THR A 138 -3.25 -25.27 7.65
CA THR A 138 -3.72 -26.66 7.47
C THR A 138 -3.08 -27.63 8.46
N SER A 139 -1.78 -27.50 8.70
CA SER A 139 -1.03 -28.47 9.51
C SER A 139 -1.15 -28.24 11.02
N LYS A 140 -1.35 -26.98 11.49
CA LYS A 140 -1.27 -26.63 12.91
C LYS A 140 -2.48 -25.87 13.45
N LEU A 141 -3.30 -25.29 12.60
CA LEU A 141 -4.35 -24.33 13.01
C LEU A 141 -5.76 -24.72 12.54
N SER A 142 -5.99 -25.96 12.11
CA SER A 142 -7.31 -26.46 11.69
C SER A 142 -8.00 -25.56 10.65
N ASN A 143 -7.25 -24.99 9.72
CA ASN A 143 -7.70 -24.07 8.67
C ASN A 143 -8.24 -22.73 9.18
N THR A 144 -7.79 -22.23 10.34
CA THR A 144 -8.29 -20.97 10.91
C THR A 144 -7.45 -19.75 10.58
N LEU A 145 -6.23 -19.89 10.03
CA LEU A 145 -5.39 -18.77 9.60
C LEU A 145 -5.67 -18.43 8.13
N VAL A 146 -5.99 -17.18 7.86
CA VAL A 146 -6.28 -16.66 6.51
C VAL A 146 -5.34 -15.50 6.20
N PHE A 147 -4.59 -15.60 5.09
CA PHE A 147 -3.78 -14.54 4.54
C PHE A 147 -4.54 -13.78 3.45
N ILE A 148 -4.42 -12.46 3.45
CA ILE A 148 -5.03 -11.54 2.50
C ILE A 148 -3.97 -10.52 2.08
N ASP A 149 -3.89 -10.21 0.81
CA ASP A 149 -3.18 -9.04 0.31
C ASP A 149 -4.18 -7.91 0.02
N ALA A 150 -3.89 -6.72 0.51
CA ALA A 150 -4.77 -5.57 0.37
C ALA A 150 -3.99 -4.27 0.11
N PRO A 151 -3.16 -4.22 -0.94
CA PRO A 151 -2.39 -3.03 -1.25
C PRO A 151 -3.27 -1.82 -1.51
N VAL A 152 -2.69 -0.64 -1.24
CA VAL A 152 -3.42 0.63 -1.21
C VAL A 152 -3.06 1.59 -2.34
N SER A 153 -3.99 2.45 -2.70
CA SER A 153 -3.78 3.60 -3.58
C SER A 153 -4.38 4.87 -2.96
N GLY A 154 -3.69 6.01 -3.12
CA GLY A 154 -4.08 7.32 -2.58
C GLY A 154 -2.92 8.10 -1.96
N GLY A 155 -1.78 7.45 -1.76
CA GLY A 155 -0.57 8.04 -1.20
C GLY A 155 -0.74 8.56 0.24
N PRO A 156 0.24 9.29 0.78
CA PRO A 156 0.21 9.79 2.16
C PRO A 156 -0.99 10.69 2.45
N MET A 157 -1.42 11.49 1.48
CA MET A 157 -2.59 12.37 1.62
C MET A 157 -3.88 11.55 1.78
N GLY A 158 -4.08 10.53 0.94
CA GLY A 158 -5.21 9.62 1.05
C GLY A 158 -5.20 8.81 2.34
N ALA A 159 -4.01 8.39 2.79
CA ALA A 159 -3.84 7.69 4.06
C ALA A 159 -4.25 8.59 5.25
N SER A 160 -3.80 9.85 5.26
CA SER A 160 -4.17 10.82 6.32
C SER A 160 -5.66 11.18 6.30
N ALA A 161 -6.24 11.30 5.12
CA ALA A 161 -7.65 11.63 4.94
C ALA A 161 -8.60 10.44 5.14
N GLY A 162 -8.10 9.20 5.29
CA GLY A 162 -8.94 8.00 5.36
C GLY A 162 -9.70 7.71 4.04
N THR A 163 -9.10 8.05 2.91
CA THR A 163 -9.75 7.94 1.58
C THR A 163 -9.02 6.99 0.64
N LEU A 164 -8.24 6.05 1.18
CA LEU A 164 -7.50 5.08 0.39
C LEU A 164 -8.44 4.18 -0.41
N THR A 165 -7.98 3.78 -1.60
CA THR A 165 -8.53 2.65 -2.34
C THR A 165 -7.77 1.40 -1.95
N PHE A 166 -8.48 0.31 -1.67
CA PHE A 166 -7.92 -1.01 -1.36
C PHE A 166 -8.22 -2.01 -2.46
N MET A 167 -7.23 -2.80 -2.84
CA MET A 167 -7.33 -3.88 -3.81
C MET A 167 -7.12 -5.21 -3.07
N VAL A 168 -8.22 -5.91 -2.78
CA VAL A 168 -8.18 -7.05 -1.84
C VAL A 168 -8.14 -8.37 -2.60
N GLY A 169 -7.06 -9.14 -2.39
CA GLY A 169 -6.96 -10.55 -2.78
C GLY A 169 -7.30 -11.44 -1.57
N CYS A 170 -8.34 -12.26 -1.72
CA CYS A 170 -8.85 -13.13 -0.65
C CYS A 170 -9.19 -14.51 -1.22
N PRO A 171 -8.86 -15.62 -0.52
CA PRO A 171 -9.23 -16.95 -1.00
C PRO A 171 -10.73 -17.04 -1.33
N PRO A 172 -11.11 -17.46 -2.55
CA PRO A 172 -12.51 -17.48 -2.98
C PRO A 172 -13.43 -18.31 -2.06
N SER A 173 -12.92 -19.42 -1.54
CA SER A 173 -13.65 -20.29 -0.61
C SER A 173 -14.01 -19.65 0.73
N LEU A 174 -13.28 -18.61 1.13
CA LEU A 174 -13.45 -17.90 2.41
C LEU A 174 -13.96 -16.46 2.23
N SER A 175 -14.06 -15.99 0.99
CA SER A 175 -14.36 -14.58 0.70
C SER A 175 -15.71 -14.12 1.29
N HIS A 176 -16.74 -14.96 1.27
CA HIS A 176 -18.04 -14.64 1.85
C HIS A 176 -18.00 -14.36 3.35
N GLU A 177 -17.09 -15.01 4.08
CA GLU A 177 -16.99 -14.89 5.53
C GLU A 177 -15.96 -13.84 5.94
N VAL A 178 -14.82 -13.80 5.25
CA VAL A 178 -13.65 -13.02 5.65
C VAL A 178 -13.64 -11.62 5.07
N PHE A 179 -14.01 -11.46 3.80
CA PHE A 179 -13.98 -10.15 3.15
C PHE A 179 -14.88 -9.10 3.83
N PRO A 180 -16.13 -9.41 4.29
CA PRO A 180 -16.92 -8.43 5.03
C PRO A 180 -16.27 -7.95 6.32
N ILE A 181 -15.57 -8.83 7.05
CA ILE A 181 -14.84 -8.49 8.29
C ILE A 181 -13.69 -7.53 7.94
N VAL A 182 -12.85 -7.91 6.96
CA VAL A 182 -11.73 -7.08 6.52
C VAL A 182 -12.22 -5.74 5.97
N LYS A 183 -13.26 -5.74 5.12
CA LYS A 183 -13.86 -4.54 4.55
C LYS A 183 -14.33 -3.55 5.61
N SER A 184 -14.84 -4.04 6.75
CA SER A 184 -15.26 -3.16 7.84
C SER A 184 -14.09 -2.37 8.43
N TYR A 185 -12.94 -3.03 8.67
CA TYR A 185 -11.72 -2.37 9.16
C TYR A 185 -11.08 -1.46 8.09
N LEU A 186 -11.01 -1.93 6.84
CA LEU A 186 -10.48 -1.14 5.73
C LEU A 186 -11.28 0.14 5.51
N GLY A 187 -12.58 0.09 5.77
CA GLY A 187 -13.49 1.25 5.69
C GLY A 187 -13.20 2.37 6.69
N TYR A 188 -12.39 2.12 7.73
CA TYR A 188 -11.87 3.18 8.60
C TYR A 188 -10.68 3.91 7.99
N MET A 189 -9.92 3.23 7.12
CA MET A 189 -8.68 3.73 6.52
C MET A 189 -8.88 4.22 5.08
N GLY A 190 -10.02 3.91 4.46
CA GLY A 190 -10.28 4.21 3.05
C GLY A 190 -11.72 4.50 2.72
N ASN A 191 -11.94 4.87 1.45
CA ASN A 191 -13.28 5.05 0.93
C ASN A 191 -13.97 3.67 0.82
N ARG A 192 -15.13 3.53 1.45
CA ARG A 192 -15.89 2.26 1.46
C ARG A 192 -16.26 1.76 0.07
N GLU A 193 -16.53 2.67 -0.88
CA GLU A 193 -16.78 2.37 -2.29
C GLU A 193 -15.49 2.06 -3.07
N GLY A 194 -14.33 2.41 -2.51
CA GLY A 194 -13.00 2.14 -3.06
C GLY A 194 -12.36 0.85 -2.55
N ILE A 195 -13.10 -0.06 -1.90
CA ILE A 195 -12.60 -1.34 -1.40
C ILE A 195 -13.07 -2.46 -2.34
N PHE A 196 -12.19 -2.92 -3.21
CA PHE A 196 -12.47 -3.89 -4.26
C PHE A 196 -11.99 -5.30 -3.88
N LEU A 197 -12.87 -6.29 -4.00
CA LEU A 197 -12.45 -7.70 -3.99
C LEU A 197 -11.95 -8.06 -5.39
N CYS A 198 -10.65 -8.27 -5.52
CA CYS A 198 -9.96 -8.42 -6.79
C CYS A 198 -9.85 -9.89 -7.26
N GLY A 199 -10.10 -10.85 -6.37
CA GLY A 199 -10.00 -12.28 -6.66
C GLY A 199 -9.23 -13.02 -5.56
N ASP A 200 -8.52 -14.09 -5.93
CA ASP A 200 -7.73 -14.89 -5.01
C ASP A 200 -6.53 -14.12 -4.44
N VAL A 201 -5.86 -14.71 -3.47
CA VAL A 201 -4.62 -14.15 -2.89
C VAL A 201 -3.63 -13.80 -3.99
N SER A 202 -2.96 -12.69 -3.84
CA SER A 202 -2.09 -11.98 -4.80
C SER A 202 -2.81 -11.21 -5.92
N ALA A 203 -4.11 -11.40 -6.14
CA ALA A 203 -4.84 -10.61 -7.13
C ALA A 203 -4.82 -9.12 -6.78
N GLY A 204 -4.99 -8.74 -5.51
CA GLY A 204 -4.89 -7.35 -5.07
C GLY A 204 -3.54 -6.73 -5.43
N THR A 205 -2.47 -7.46 -5.18
CA THR A 205 -1.10 -7.06 -5.54
C THR A 205 -0.92 -6.92 -7.04
N ALA A 206 -1.43 -7.84 -7.85
CA ALA A 206 -1.38 -7.74 -9.31
C ALA A 206 -2.13 -6.51 -9.83
N PHE A 207 -3.35 -6.26 -9.33
CA PHE A 207 -4.12 -5.05 -9.66
C PHE A 207 -3.35 -3.78 -9.30
N LYS A 208 -2.72 -3.74 -8.12
CA LYS A 208 -1.91 -2.60 -7.69
C LYS A 208 -0.69 -2.37 -8.58
N ILE A 209 0.03 -3.43 -8.94
CA ILE A 209 1.19 -3.35 -9.83
C ILE A 209 0.77 -2.83 -11.20
N ILE A 210 -0.30 -3.36 -11.79
CA ILE A 210 -0.82 -2.94 -13.11
C ILE A 210 -1.27 -1.47 -13.06
N ASN A 211 -1.98 -1.06 -12.00
CA ASN A 211 -2.37 0.35 -11.82
C ASN A 211 -1.14 1.27 -11.76
N ASN A 212 -0.11 0.88 -11.01
CA ASN A 212 1.10 1.68 -10.89
C ASN A 212 1.94 1.70 -12.17
N TYR A 213 2.00 0.59 -12.90
CA TYR A 213 2.61 0.50 -14.22
C TYR A 213 1.97 1.51 -15.19
N LEU A 214 0.64 1.51 -15.28
CA LEU A 214 -0.09 2.47 -16.10
C LEU A 214 0.14 3.92 -15.64
N SER A 215 0.16 4.15 -14.32
CA SER A 215 0.42 5.49 -13.76
C SER A 215 1.82 6.02 -14.10
N ALA A 216 2.84 5.18 -14.13
CA ALA A 216 4.19 5.57 -14.54
C ALA A 216 4.23 5.96 -16.03
N ILE A 217 3.66 5.14 -16.89
CA ILE A 217 3.60 5.40 -18.35
C ILE A 217 2.83 6.68 -18.64
N THR A 218 1.66 6.87 -18.02
CA THR A 218 0.84 8.08 -18.24
C THR A 218 1.50 9.32 -17.65
N SER A 219 2.32 9.19 -16.60
CA SER A 219 3.10 10.32 -16.07
C SER A 219 4.14 10.81 -17.07
N LEU A 220 4.85 9.91 -17.73
CA LEU A 220 5.80 10.28 -18.79
C LEU A 220 5.06 10.86 -20.00
N ALA A 221 4.05 10.16 -20.51
CA ALA A 221 3.30 10.59 -21.69
C ALA A 221 2.62 11.95 -21.52
N ALA A 222 2.01 12.20 -20.37
CA ALA A 222 1.42 13.50 -20.05
C ALA A 222 2.49 14.61 -19.93
N SER A 223 3.66 14.28 -19.35
CA SER A 223 4.77 15.23 -19.27
C SER A 223 5.31 15.60 -20.64
N GLU A 224 5.47 14.66 -21.56
CA GLU A 224 5.87 14.93 -22.93
C GLU A 224 4.85 15.80 -23.67
N ALA A 225 3.56 15.43 -23.63
CA ALA A 225 2.50 16.18 -24.31
C ALA A 225 2.39 17.62 -23.81
N LEU A 226 2.42 17.84 -22.49
CA LEU A 226 2.38 19.17 -21.90
C LEU A 226 3.65 19.96 -22.21
N ASN A 227 4.82 19.33 -22.24
CA ASN A 227 6.08 19.96 -22.63
C ASN A 227 6.05 20.44 -24.08
N ILE A 228 5.53 19.63 -25.02
CA ILE A 228 5.35 20.02 -26.42
C ILE A 228 4.49 21.27 -26.50
N GLY A 229 3.35 21.31 -25.82
CA GLY A 229 2.45 22.46 -25.85
C GLY A 229 3.07 23.73 -25.28
N VAL A 230 3.75 23.62 -24.14
CA VAL A 230 4.45 24.77 -23.51
C VAL A 230 5.55 25.30 -24.44
N LYS A 231 6.36 24.41 -25.05
CA LYS A 231 7.40 24.83 -26.02
C LYS A 231 6.80 25.41 -27.31
N ALA A 232 5.59 25.02 -27.68
CA ALA A 232 4.85 25.63 -28.80
C ALA A 232 4.20 26.98 -28.44
N GLY A 233 4.40 27.49 -27.22
CA GLY A 233 3.87 28.76 -26.76
C GLY A 233 2.40 28.73 -26.33
N LEU A 234 1.82 27.54 -26.12
CA LEU A 234 0.45 27.41 -25.63
C LEU A 234 0.38 27.70 -24.12
N ASP A 235 -0.71 28.31 -23.69
CA ASP A 235 -0.98 28.46 -22.25
C ASP A 235 -1.19 27.10 -21.59
N PRO A 236 -0.37 26.72 -20.59
CA PRO A 236 -0.38 25.38 -20.04
C PRO A 236 -1.68 25.04 -19.28
N LYS A 237 -2.36 26.05 -18.74
CA LYS A 237 -3.63 25.86 -18.05
C LYS A 237 -4.74 25.55 -19.06
N THR A 238 -4.89 26.36 -20.10
CA THR A 238 -5.85 26.11 -21.19
C THR A 238 -5.59 24.78 -21.88
N LEU A 239 -4.30 24.45 -22.14
CA LEU A 239 -3.93 23.17 -22.72
C LEU A 239 -4.38 22.00 -21.83
N THR A 240 -4.16 22.09 -20.51
CA THR A 240 -4.60 21.10 -19.55
C THR A 240 -6.12 20.95 -19.53
N ASP A 241 -6.87 22.05 -19.55
CA ASP A 241 -8.33 22.06 -19.55
C ASP A 241 -8.88 21.37 -20.82
N VAL A 242 -8.29 21.66 -22.00
CA VAL A 242 -8.63 20.99 -23.26
C VAL A 242 -8.33 19.51 -23.22
N ILE A 243 -7.16 19.10 -22.73
CA ILE A 243 -6.80 17.67 -22.58
C ILE A 243 -7.81 16.97 -21.66
N ASN A 244 -8.15 17.60 -20.51
CA ASN A 244 -9.07 17.02 -19.55
C ASN A 244 -10.52 16.94 -20.02
N ALA A 245 -10.91 17.79 -20.96
CA ALA A 245 -12.22 17.74 -21.62
C ALA A 245 -12.25 16.79 -22.85
N SER A 246 -11.14 16.15 -23.19
CA SER A 246 -10.93 15.39 -24.43
C SER A 246 -10.36 14.01 -24.16
N GLY A 247 -10.08 13.24 -25.21
CA GLY A 247 -9.59 11.87 -25.13
C GLY A 247 -8.18 11.68 -24.57
N GLY A 248 -7.44 12.76 -24.33
CA GLY A 248 -6.12 12.73 -23.69
C GLY A 248 -6.15 12.74 -22.16
N GLN A 249 -7.32 12.83 -21.55
CA GLN A 249 -7.45 12.86 -20.09
C GLN A 249 -6.81 11.66 -19.42
N CYS A 250 -6.06 11.93 -18.35
CA CYS A 250 -5.59 10.89 -17.42
C CYS A 250 -5.56 11.46 -15.99
N TRP A 251 -5.25 10.57 -15.01
CA TRP A 251 -5.16 11.00 -13.61
C TRP A 251 -4.09 12.08 -13.42
N VAL A 252 -2.97 11.98 -14.15
CA VAL A 252 -1.87 12.94 -14.05
C VAL A 252 -2.30 14.33 -14.49
N THR A 253 -2.97 14.45 -15.63
CA THR A 253 -3.44 15.77 -16.12
C THR A 253 -4.53 16.38 -15.23
N SER A 254 -5.40 15.54 -14.63
CA SER A 254 -6.56 16.02 -13.87
C SER A 254 -6.32 16.19 -12.37
N LYS A 255 -5.42 15.39 -11.75
CA LYS A 255 -5.26 15.33 -10.29
C LYS A 255 -3.83 15.55 -9.80
N SER A 256 -2.83 15.51 -10.66
CA SER A 256 -1.42 15.67 -10.28
C SER A 256 -0.60 16.21 -11.46
N ASN A 257 -1.02 17.39 -11.97
CA ASN A 257 -0.42 17.99 -13.15
C ASN A 257 1.08 18.24 -12.93
N PRO A 258 1.96 17.82 -13.88
CA PRO A 258 3.40 17.97 -13.74
C PRO A 258 3.91 19.39 -13.99
N VAL A 259 3.11 20.26 -14.63
CA VAL A 259 3.53 21.63 -14.98
C VAL A 259 3.38 22.55 -13.77
N PRO A 260 4.46 23.23 -13.30
CA PRO A 260 4.37 24.18 -12.20
C PRO A 260 3.37 25.30 -12.49
N GLY A 261 2.57 25.67 -11.50
CA GLY A 261 1.62 26.78 -11.59
C GLY A 261 0.27 26.43 -12.22
N VAL A 262 0.09 25.27 -12.83
CA VAL A 262 -1.18 24.84 -13.44
C VAL A 262 -2.20 24.38 -12.39
N GLN A 263 -1.76 23.63 -11.40
CA GLN A 263 -2.62 23.06 -10.36
C GLN A 263 -2.03 23.33 -8.97
N ALA A 264 -2.88 23.76 -8.03
CA ALA A 264 -2.49 23.96 -6.64
C ALA A 264 -2.49 22.63 -5.86
N ASN A 265 -1.72 22.59 -4.77
CA ASN A 265 -1.68 21.46 -3.82
C ASN A 265 -1.22 20.10 -4.42
N VAL A 266 -0.51 20.15 -5.54
CA VAL A 266 0.15 18.98 -6.16
C VAL A 266 1.68 19.08 -6.01
N PRO A 267 2.44 18.00 -6.20
CA PRO A 267 3.90 18.06 -6.08
C PRO A 267 4.56 19.14 -6.93
N SER A 268 4.14 19.36 -8.18
CA SER A 268 4.69 20.39 -9.06
C SER A 268 4.49 21.83 -8.54
N SER A 269 3.54 22.08 -7.62
CA SER A 269 3.34 23.39 -7.00
C SER A 269 4.32 23.70 -5.85
N ARG A 270 5.15 22.75 -5.45
CA ARG A 270 6.13 22.83 -4.36
C ARG A 270 7.45 22.14 -4.72
N ASP A 271 7.96 22.41 -5.89
CA ASP A 271 9.20 21.87 -6.43
C ASP A 271 9.28 20.32 -6.40
N TYR A 272 8.14 19.67 -6.61
CA TYR A 272 7.96 18.20 -6.59
C TYR A 272 8.30 17.53 -5.26
N GLU A 273 8.29 18.29 -4.17
CA GLU A 273 8.47 17.73 -2.83
C GLU A 273 7.24 16.93 -2.37
N GLY A 274 7.49 15.85 -1.67
CA GLY A 274 6.46 14.91 -1.21
C GLY A 274 5.87 14.08 -2.37
N GLY A 275 4.69 13.51 -2.16
CA GLY A 275 4.02 12.69 -3.17
C GLY A 275 4.62 11.29 -3.32
N PHE A 276 4.61 10.75 -4.54
CA PHE A 276 5.11 9.41 -4.85
C PHE A 276 6.52 9.51 -5.45
N ARG A 277 7.52 9.20 -4.66
CA ARG A 277 8.93 9.36 -5.02
C ARG A 277 9.29 8.63 -6.32
N ILE A 278 10.18 9.23 -7.11
CA ILE A 278 10.61 8.71 -8.41
C ILE A 278 11.23 7.32 -8.28
N GLU A 279 11.97 7.03 -7.19
CA GLU A 279 12.56 5.72 -6.94
C GLU A 279 11.49 4.63 -6.70
N LEU A 280 10.41 4.99 -6.01
CA LEU A 280 9.28 4.07 -5.80
C LEU A 280 8.51 3.86 -7.11
N CYS A 281 8.40 4.90 -7.95
CA CYS A 281 7.80 4.78 -9.27
C CYS A 281 8.60 3.81 -10.15
N ALA A 282 9.93 3.96 -10.21
CA ALA A 282 10.80 3.06 -10.94
C ALA A 282 10.73 1.61 -10.41
N LYS A 283 10.72 1.45 -9.08
CA LYS A 283 10.56 0.13 -8.44
C LYS A 283 9.28 -0.55 -8.91
N VAL A 284 8.13 0.12 -8.82
CA VAL A 284 6.83 -0.50 -9.17
C VAL A 284 6.67 -0.69 -10.68
N LEU A 285 7.30 0.15 -11.51
CA LEU A 285 7.39 -0.06 -12.96
C LEU A 285 8.13 -1.37 -13.25
N GLY A 286 9.28 -1.62 -12.61
CA GLY A 286 10.02 -2.88 -12.72
C GLY A 286 9.24 -4.10 -12.21
N MET A 287 8.37 -3.94 -11.20
CA MET A 287 7.44 -5.00 -10.78
C MET A 287 6.42 -5.31 -11.89
N GLY A 288 5.92 -4.27 -12.59
CA GLY A 288 5.03 -4.42 -13.75
C GLY A 288 5.69 -5.18 -14.89
N THR A 289 6.96 -4.88 -15.17
CA THR A 289 7.77 -5.61 -16.16
C THR A 289 7.85 -7.10 -15.84
N LYS A 290 8.23 -7.43 -14.59
CA LYS A 290 8.33 -8.83 -14.15
C LYS A 290 6.98 -9.55 -14.24
N LEU A 291 5.90 -8.88 -13.85
CA LEU A 291 4.55 -9.44 -13.99
C LEU A 291 4.20 -9.70 -15.46
N ALA A 292 4.49 -8.74 -16.36
CA ALA A 292 4.26 -8.93 -17.80
C ALA A 292 5.06 -10.12 -18.36
N GLU A 293 6.33 -10.24 -17.99
CA GLU A 293 7.19 -11.35 -18.37
C GLU A 293 6.65 -12.70 -17.88
N SER A 294 6.20 -12.76 -16.61
CA SER A 294 5.68 -14.00 -16.02
C SER A 294 4.41 -14.55 -16.68
N VAL A 295 3.62 -13.66 -17.31
CA VAL A 295 2.39 -14.02 -18.03
C VAL A 295 2.52 -13.98 -19.54
N GLY A 296 3.72 -13.71 -20.07
CA GLY A 296 3.99 -13.62 -21.52
C GLY A 296 3.33 -12.43 -22.21
N ALA A 297 3.02 -11.34 -21.48
CA ALA A 297 2.42 -10.15 -22.05
C ALA A 297 3.46 -9.32 -22.83
N ARG A 298 3.14 -8.95 -24.07
CA ARG A 298 4.00 -8.07 -24.86
C ARG A 298 3.83 -6.61 -24.42
N THR A 299 4.94 -5.95 -24.07
CA THR A 299 4.98 -4.54 -23.68
C THR A 299 5.81 -3.72 -24.67
N ILE A 300 5.32 -2.57 -25.11
CA ILE A 300 6.01 -1.66 -26.05
C ILE A 300 6.57 -0.45 -25.29
N LEU A 301 5.79 0.11 -24.36
CA LEU A 301 6.12 1.34 -23.65
C LEU A 301 7.02 1.11 -22.42
N ASP A 302 7.23 -0.12 -22.01
CA ASP A 302 7.94 -0.49 -20.80
C ASP A 302 9.39 0.01 -20.79
N LYS A 303 10.21 -0.47 -21.73
CA LYS A 303 11.64 -0.10 -21.81
C LYS A 303 11.89 1.40 -21.94
N PRO A 304 11.21 2.14 -22.86
CA PRO A 304 11.38 3.59 -22.96
C PRO A 304 11.01 4.30 -21.64
N THR A 305 9.94 3.86 -20.99
CA THR A 305 9.51 4.46 -19.73
C THR A 305 10.51 4.20 -18.60
N GLN A 306 11.02 2.97 -18.47
CA GLN A 306 12.06 2.63 -17.51
C GLN A 306 13.33 3.45 -17.73
N GLN A 307 13.76 3.61 -18.98
CA GLN A 307 14.94 4.39 -19.34
C GLN A 307 14.77 5.86 -18.92
N ALA A 308 13.64 6.49 -19.26
CA ALA A 308 13.38 7.88 -18.90
C ALA A 308 13.41 8.11 -17.38
N PHE A 309 12.76 7.24 -16.59
CA PHE A 309 12.80 7.34 -15.13
C PHE A 309 14.19 7.05 -14.57
N SER A 310 14.93 6.10 -15.12
CA SER A 310 16.30 5.79 -14.69
C SER A 310 17.25 6.97 -14.94
N GLU A 311 17.17 7.60 -16.11
CA GLU A 311 17.97 8.77 -16.44
C GLU A 311 17.61 9.97 -15.55
N ALA A 312 16.31 10.20 -15.31
CA ALA A 312 15.87 11.26 -14.40
C ALA A 312 16.36 11.02 -12.96
N MET A 313 16.31 9.79 -12.45
CA MET A 313 16.85 9.44 -11.11
C MET A 313 18.35 9.59 -11.01
N GLY A 314 19.09 9.43 -12.09
CA GLY A 314 20.53 9.60 -12.15
C GLY A 314 21.00 11.05 -11.97
N ASP A 315 20.10 12.01 -11.99
CA ASP A 315 20.36 13.43 -11.76
C ASP A 315 19.97 13.80 -10.33
N GLU A 316 20.94 14.22 -9.52
CA GLU A 316 20.75 14.56 -8.10
C GLU A 316 19.65 15.62 -7.87
N ARG A 317 19.38 16.46 -8.86
CA ARG A 317 18.31 17.48 -8.79
C ARG A 317 16.91 16.88 -8.68
N TYR A 318 16.73 15.63 -9.15
CA TYR A 318 15.43 14.97 -9.26
C TYR A 318 15.28 13.76 -8.32
N SER A 319 16.39 13.28 -7.79
CA SER A 319 16.41 12.19 -6.80
C SER A 319 15.59 12.57 -5.55
N GLY A 320 14.80 11.64 -5.04
CA GLY A 320 13.95 11.86 -3.87
C GLY A 320 12.64 12.61 -4.13
N LYS A 321 12.49 13.26 -5.27
CA LYS A 321 11.30 14.03 -5.64
C LYS A 321 10.17 13.14 -6.15
N ASP A 322 8.98 13.73 -6.26
CA ASP A 322 7.81 13.06 -6.86
C ASP A 322 8.08 12.69 -8.33
N ALA A 323 7.56 11.56 -8.78
CA ALA A 323 7.80 11.02 -10.12
C ALA A 323 7.41 11.96 -11.27
N ARG A 324 6.52 12.97 -11.03
CA ARG A 324 6.18 13.99 -12.04
C ARG A 324 7.32 14.95 -12.33
N VAL A 325 8.40 14.92 -11.55
CA VAL A 325 9.65 15.66 -11.83
C VAL A 325 10.26 15.27 -13.19
N VAL A 326 9.88 14.12 -13.77
CA VAL A 326 10.22 13.75 -15.13
C VAL A 326 9.85 14.85 -16.15
N TYR A 327 8.85 15.69 -15.87
CA TYR A 327 8.56 16.88 -16.67
C TYR A 327 9.72 17.89 -16.68
N GLN A 328 10.36 18.14 -15.53
CA GLN A 328 11.55 19.02 -15.49
C GLN A 328 12.75 18.37 -16.17
N TRP A 329 12.93 17.07 -16.01
CA TRP A 329 13.97 16.33 -16.72
C TRP A 329 13.82 16.45 -18.24
N LEU A 330 12.60 16.34 -18.80
CA LEU A 330 12.31 16.57 -20.23
C LEU A 330 12.56 18.01 -20.68
N ASN A 331 12.46 18.98 -19.78
CA ASN A 331 12.73 20.39 -20.05
C ASN A 331 14.20 20.79 -19.89
N LYS A 332 15.06 19.88 -19.47
CA LYS A 332 16.51 20.11 -19.37
C LYS A 332 17.01 20.65 -20.72
N ALA A 333 17.63 21.81 -20.71
CA ALA A 333 18.36 22.28 -21.88
C ALA A 333 19.43 21.23 -22.24
N THR A 334 19.38 20.72 -23.42
CA THR A 334 20.40 19.88 -24.02
C THR A 334 21.67 20.68 -24.25
#